data_2b2b35a5daff402aaf3b5684aef78bfd
#
_entry.id   2b2b35a5daff402aaf3b5684aef78bfd
#
_cell.length_a   1.000
_cell.length_b   1.000
_cell.length_c   1.000
_cell.angle_alpha   90.00
_cell.angle_beta   90.00
_cell.angle_gamma   90.00
#
_symmetry.space_group_name_H-M   'P 1'
#
loop_
_entity.id
_entity.type
_entity.pdbx_description
1 polymer ?
#
loop_
_entity_poly.entity_id
_entity_poly.type
_entity_poly.pdbx_seq_one_letter_code
_entity_poly.pdbx_strand_id
1 'polypeptide(L)'
;MHIRDILKFNKDKYFGGAVQANWFYDADKVSAIADSYVFHGPKYHGVNQQEWQNTSYKLNDTATYALKLAKRASETESNRFCMTIAGYGTGKSHLSVALASLLSGHDEELRQLVLKNISVADRHIREEIGTYLHKNLVIVLNGMRDFNLNSQVLAT
;
A
#
# COMPACT_ATOMS: atom_id res chain seq x y z
N MET A 1 -10.84 26.41 25.44
CA MET A 1 -10.18 25.87 24.25
C MET A 1 -10.90 24.59 23.87
N HIS A 2 -11.63 24.58 22.77
CA HIS A 2 -12.35 23.40 22.32
C HIS A 2 -11.48 22.58 21.35
N ILE A 3 -11.63 21.26 21.36
CA ILE A 3 -10.90 20.36 20.46
C ILE A 3 -11.07 20.78 18.98
N ARG A 4 -12.23 21.35 18.62
CA ARG A 4 -12.51 21.89 17.29
C ARG A 4 -11.59 23.03 16.86
N ASP A 5 -10.99 23.75 17.81
CA ASP A 5 -10.08 24.88 17.53
C ASP A 5 -8.68 24.39 17.16
N ILE A 6 -8.37 23.11 17.50
CA ILE A 6 -7.05 22.49 17.31
C ILE A 6 -7.06 21.52 16.12
N LEU A 7 -8.18 20.81 15.91
CA LEU A 7 -8.28 19.79 14.86
C LEU A 7 -8.99 20.36 13.64
N LYS A 8 -8.28 20.41 12.52
CA LYS A 8 -8.86 20.65 11.20
C LYS A 8 -9.11 19.32 10.51
N PHE A 9 -10.38 19.02 10.26
CA PHE A 9 -10.77 17.86 9.47
C PHE A 9 -10.56 18.16 7.99
N ASN A 10 -9.71 17.38 7.32
CA ASN A 10 -9.52 17.47 5.88
C ASN A 10 -10.57 16.64 5.16
N LYS A 11 -11.60 17.30 4.65
CA LYS A 11 -12.73 16.64 3.97
C LYS A 11 -12.32 15.97 2.65
N ASP A 12 -11.29 16.48 1.99
CA ASP A 12 -10.82 16.00 0.69
C ASP A 12 -10.11 14.62 0.81
N LYS A 13 -9.65 14.30 2.02
CA LYS A 13 -9.01 13.00 2.34
C LYS A 13 -9.96 12.02 3.04
N TYR A 14 -11.24 12.36 3.13
CA TYR A 14 -12.23 11.49 3.76
C TYR A 14 -12.93 10.62 2.72
N PHE A 15 -12.83 9.31 2.88
CA PHE A 15 -13.58 8.35 2.08
C PHE A 15 -14.90 8.01 2.78
N GLY A 16 -16.03 8.17 2.09
CA GLY A 16 -17.36 7.88 2.60
C GLY A 16 -17.66 6.40 2.85
N GLY A 17 -16.65 5.54 2.74
CA GLY A 17 -16.76 4.09 2.94
C GLY A 17 -15.40 3.42 2.96
N ALA A 18 -15.39 2.07 3.06
CA ALA A 18 -14.17 1.29 3.02
C ALA A 18 -13.56 1.32 1.61
N VAL A 19 -12.24 1.56 1.54
CA VAL A 19 -11.49 1.50 0.29
C VAL A 19 -11.60 0.09 -0.32
N GLN A 20 -11.93 0.04 -1.60
CA GLN A 20 -12.07 -1.20 -2.36
C GLN A 20 -10.91 -1.35 -3.35
N ALA A 21 -10.49 -2.59 -3.61
CA ALA A 21 -9.38 -2.88 -4.51
C ALA A 21 -9.61 -2.35 -5.94
N ASN A 22 -10.84 -2.43 -6.45
CA ASN A 22 -11.21 -1.92 -7.77
C ASN A 22 -11.14 -0.40 -7.93
N TRP A 23 -10.96 0.35 -6.84
CA TRP A 23 -10.70 1.79 -6.92
C TRP A 23 -9.34 2.13 -7.56
N PHE A 24 -8.49 1.13 -7.71
CA PHE A 24 -7.25 1.26 -8.49
C PHE A 24 -7.50 1.68 -9.95
N TYR A 25 -8.65 1.30 -10.50
CA TYR A 25 -9.04 1.62 -11.89
C TYR A 25 -9.87 2.92 -12.03
N ASP A 26 -10.14 3.60 -10.93
CA ASP A 26 -10.89 4.86 -10.89
C ASP A 26 -9.86 5.99 -10.63
N ALA A 27 -9.64 6.84 -11.65
CA ALA A 27 -8.58 7.84 -11.63
C ALA A 27 -8.69 8.81 -10.43
N ASP A 28 -9.90 9.26 -10.11
CA ASP A 28 -10.11 10.20 -9.01
C ASP A 28 -9.86 9.54 -7.66
N LYS A 29 -10.35 8.32 -7.49
CA LYS A 29 -10.20 7.58 -6.23
C LYS A 29 -8.78 7.09 -6.01
N VAL A 30 -8.10 6.59 -7.04
CA VAL A 30 -6.72 6.11 -6.90
C VAL A 30 -5.77 7.24 -6.53
N SER A 31 -5.97 8.44 -7.11
CA SER A 31 -5.17 9.62 -6.75
C SER A 31 -5.38 10.04 -5.30
N ALA A 32 -6.64 10.10 -4.85
CA ALA A 32 -6.96 10.40 -3.45
C ALA A 32 -6.38 9.36 -2.48
N ILE A 33 -6.37 8.06 -2.85
CA ILE A 33 -5.77 6.99 -2.06
C ILE A 33 -4.24 7.15 -2.00
N ALA A 34 -3.59 7.38 -3.13
CA ALA A 34 -2.14 7.56 -3.21
C ALA A 34 -1.65 8.75 -2.37
N ASP A 35 -2.39 9.86 -2.37
CA ASP A 35 -2.05 11.05 -1.57
C ASP A 35 -2.35 10.87 -0.09
N SER A 36 -3.40 10.13 0.28
CA SER A 36 -3.87 10.05 1.67
C SER A 36 -3.27 8.91 2.49
N TYR A 37 -2.66 7.90 1.86
CA TYR A 37 -2.13 6.77 2.60
C TYR A 37 -0.92 7.17 3.45
N VAL A 38 -0.99 6.90 4.74
CA VAL A 38 0.09 7.18 5.70
C VAL A 38 0.93 5.93 5.88
N PHE A 39 2.17 5.99 5.41
CA PHE A 39 3.15 4.93 5.67
C PHE A 39 3.76 5.10 7.06
N HIS A 40 4.12 3.99 7.68
CA HIS A 40 4.86 3.91 8.92
C HIS A 40 6.22 3.30 8.65
N GLY A 41 7.26 3.90 9.19
CA GLY A 41 8.64 3.42 9.08
C GLY A 41 9.08 2.58 10.29
N PRO A 42 10.31 2.06 10.28
CA PRO A 42 10.84 1.17 11.33
C PRO A 42 10.86 1.78 12.74
N LYS A 43 10.83 3.11 12.82
CA LYS A 43 10.82 3.84 14.11
C LYS A 43 9.43 4.10 14.67
N TYR A 44 8.38 3.60 14.01
CA TYR A 44 7.01 3.77 14.46
C TYR A 44 6.74 2.99 15.75
N HIS A 45 6.38 3.71 16.80
CA HIS A 45 6.23 3.16 18.17
C HIS A 45 4.94 2.35 18.39
N GLY A 46 4.05 2.27 17.40
CA GLY A 46 2.80 1.52 17.50
C GLY A 46 2.96 -0.01 17.47
N VAL A 47 4.17 -0.49 17.19
CA VAL A 47 4.49 -1.92 17.18
C VAL A 47 5.41 -2.20 18.35
N ASN A 48 4.90 -2.88 19.38
CA ASN A 48 5.74 -3.35 20.48
C ASN A 48 6.61 -4.54 20.00
N GLN A 49 7.81 -4.24 19.55
CA GLN A 49 8.72 -5.24 18.99
C GLN A 49 9.09 -6.33 20.01
N GLN A 50 9.01 -6.04 21.31
CA GLN A 50 9.38 -7.00 22.36
C GLN A 50 8.35 -8.11 22.52
N GLU A 51 7.05 -7.81 22.35
CA GLU A 51 5.99 -8.82 22.46
C GLU A 51 6.02 -9.84 21.32
N TRP A 52 6.61 -9.48 20.17
CA TRP A 52 6.60 -10.29 18.95
C TRP A 52 7.93 -11.00 18.65
N GLN A 53 8.96 -10.81 19.48
CA GLN A 53 10.26 -11.47 19.30
C GLN A 53 10.18 -12.99 19.38
N ASN A 54 9.18 -13.53 20.07
CA ASN A 54 9.00 -14.98 20.28
C ASN A 54 8.03 -15.64 19.29
N THR A 55 7.53 -14.89 18.29
CA THR A 55 6.62 -15.44 17.28
C THR A 55 7.35 -15.71 15.97
N SER A 56 6.92 -16.74 15.23
CA SER A 56 7.41 -17.03 13.89
C SER A 56 7.02 -15.94 12.85
N TYR A 57 6.20 -14.98 13.24
CA TYR A 57 5.73 -13.90 12.40
C TYR A 57 6.50 -12.62 12.71
N LYS A 58 7.14 -12.06 11.69
CA LYS A 58 7.74 -10.71 11.81
C LYS A 58 6.73 -9.68 11.37
N LEU A 59 6.37 -8.77 12.29
CA LEU A 59 5.65 -7.58 11.91
C LEU A 59 6.55 -6.68 11.06
N ASN A 60 6.03 -6.25 9.92
CA ASN A 60 6.70 -5.24 9.12
C ASN A 60 5.90 -3.94 9.23
N ASP A 61 6.60 -2.83 9.41
CA ASP A 61 6.02 -1.54 9.11
C ASP A 61 5.72 -1.42 7.61
N THR A 62 4.82 -0.51 7.25
CA THR A 62 4.31 -0.43 5.87
C THR A 62 5.34 0.08 4.87
N ALA A 63 6.30 0.92 5.29
CA ALA A 63 7.36 1.39 4.42
C ALA A 63 8.38 0.28 4.12
N THR A 64 8.82 -0.48 5.13
CA THR A 64 9.66 -1.66 4.94
C THR A 64 8.95 -2.73 4.10
N TYR A 65 7.64 -2.89 4.26
CA TYR A 65 6.86 -3.80 3.43
C TYR A 65 6.84 -3.37 1.96
N ALA A 66 6.67 -2.07 1.69
CA ALA A 66 6.74 -1.51 0.34
C ALA A 66 8.10 -1.78 -0.33
N LEU A 67 9.21 -1.58 0.41
CA LEU A 67 10.55 -1.89 -0.05
C LEU A 67 10.72 -3.37 -0.41
N LYS A 68 10.27 -4.27 0.46
CA LYS A 68 10.33 -5.71 0.21
C LYS A 68 9.55 -6.12 -1.03
N LEU A 69 8.39 -5.52 -1.27
CA LEU A 69 7.61 -5.78 -2.47
C LEU A 69 8.28 -5.24 -3.73
N ALA A 70 8.82 -4.02 -3.71
CA ALA A 70 9.55 -3.45 -4.85
C ALA A 70 10.77 -4.33 -5.21
N LYS A 71 11.55 -4.74 -4.21
CA LYS A 71 12.68 -5.64 -4.40
C LYS A 71 12.26 -6.97 -5.03
N ARG A 72 11.23 -7.63 -4.50
CA ARG A 72 10.72 -8.88 -5.06
C ARG A 72 10.18 -8.74 -6.48
N ALA A 73 9.54 -7.61 -6.79
CA ALA A 73 9.05 -7.34 -8.13
C ALA A 73 10.19 -7.18 -9.16
N SER A 74 11.38 -6.76 -8.70
CA SER A 74 12.58 -6.60 -9.55
C SER A 74 13.37 -7.90 -9.76
N GLU A 75 13.22 -8.89 -8.87
CA GLU A 75 13.97 -10.16 -8.95
C GLU A 75 13.33 -11.11 -9.96
N THR A 76 14.16 -11.77 -10.78
CA THR A 76 13.70 -12.68 -11.86
C THR A 76 13.41 -14.12 -11.37
N GLU A 77 14.06 -14.56 -10.30
CA GLU A 77 14.07 -15.98 -9.88
C GLU A 77 13.44 -16.24 -8.51
N SER A 78 12.93 -15.23 -7.81
CA SER A 78 12.38 -15.41 -6.45
C SER A 78 10.93 -15.86 -6.45
N ASN A 79 10.54 -16.57 -5.38
CA ASN A 79 9.12 -16.79 -5.08
C ASN A 79 8.44 -15.45 -4.81
N ARG A 80 7.67 -14.97 -5.80
CA ARG A 80 7.01 -13.66 -5.79
C ARG A 80 5.72 -13.62 -4.99
N PHE A 81 5.35 -14.73 -4.35
CA PHE A 81 4.15 -14.76 -3.53
C PHE A 81 4.35 -13.98 -2.22
N CYS A 82 3.47 -13.03 -1.96
CA CYS A 82 3.38 -12.28 -0.71
C CYS A 82 1.96 -12.34 -0.14
N MET A 83 1.83 -12.72 1.11
CA MET A 83 0.56 -12.70 1.82
C MET A 83 0.59 -11.61 2.89
N THR A 84 -0.40 -10.72 2.85
CA THR A 84 -0.61 -9.72 3.90
C THR A 84 -1.72 -10.18 4.83
N ILE A 85 -1.38 -10.42 6.08
CA ILE A 85 -2.33 -10.81 7.13
C ILE A 85 -2.43 -9.66 8.13
N ALA A 86 -3.65 -9.18 8.35
CA ALA A 86 -3.93 -8.16 9.35
C ALA A 86 -5.42 -8.20 9.75
N GLY A 87 -5.78 -7.63 10.89
CA GLY A 87 -7.14 -7.57 11.39
C GLY A 87 -8.13 -6.87 10.46
N TYR A 88 -9.42 -7.00 10.74
CA TYR A 88 -10.45 -6.26 10.02
C TYR A 88 -10.31 -4.75 10.28
N GLY A 89 -10.56 -3.93 9.27
CA GLY A 89 -10.50 -2.46 9.41
C GLY A 89 -9.09 -1.85 9.46
N THR A 90 -8.02 -2.64 9.35
CA THR A 90 -6.63 -2.16 9.47
C THR A 90 -6.07 -1.47 8.21
N GLY A 91 -6.89 -1.18 7.21
CA GLY A 91 -6.47 -0.46 6.01
C GLY A 91 -5.77 -1.32 4.94
N LYS A 92 -5.92 -2.66 4.95
CA LYS A 92 -5.29 -3.56 3.96
C LYS A 92 -5.57 -3.16 2.51
N SER A 93 -6.83 -2.92 2.19
CA SER A 93 -7.21 -2.52 0.82
C SER A 93 -6.62 -1.17 0.44
N HIS A 94 -6.56 -0.23 1.38
CA HIS A 94 -5.93 1.07 1.18
C HIS A 94 -4.43 0.92 0.87
N LEU A 95 -3.72 0.15 1.69
CA LEU A 95 -2.32 -0.20 1.44
C LEU A 95 -2.13 -0.88 0.09
N SER A 96 -2.98 -1.85 -0.26
CA SER A 96 -2.88 -2.59 -1.52
C SER A 96 -3.00 -1.68 -2.74
N VAL A 97 -3.95 -0.73 -2.74
CA VAL A 97 -4.10 0.23 -3.83
C VAL A 97 -2.92 1.20 -3.91
N ALA A 98 -2.43 1.70 -2.77
CA ALA A 98 -1.23 2.54 -2.74
C ALA A 98 0.01 1.81 -3.28
N LEU A 99 0.21 0.54 -2.90
CA LEU A 99 1.32 -0.28 -3.40
C LEU A 99 1.17 -0.64 -4.88
N ALA A 100 -0.06 -0.89 -5.35
CA ALA A 100 -0.35 -1.09 -6.77
C ALA A 100 0.05 0.15 -7.58
N SER A 101 -0.29 1.35 -7.09
CA SER A 101 0.10 2.62 -7.72
C SER A 101 1.62 2.82 -7.74
N LEU A 102 2.32 2.44 -6.68
CA LEU A 102 3.78 2.50 -6.61
C LEU A 102 4.44 1.59 -7.65
N LEU A 103 3.93 0.36 -7.80
CA LEU A 103 4.58 -0.67 -8.62
C LEU A 103 4.21 -0.57 -10.11
N SER A 104 3.01 -0.08 -10.44
CA SER A 104 2.53 -0.07 -11.83
C SER A 104 3.39 0.79 -12.75
N GLY A 105 3.81 1.96 -12.31
CA GLY A 105 4.59 2.90 -13.11
C GLY A 105 3.92 3.35 -14.41
N HIS A 106 2.62 3.15 -14.57
CA HIS A 106 1.84 3.69 -15.67
C HIS A 106 1.57 5.18 -15.49
N ASP A 107 1.35 5.58 -14.23
CA ASP A 107 1.14 6.95 -13.82
C ASP A 107 2.27 7.37 -12.88
N GLU A 108 3.19 8.17 -13.40
CA GLU A 108 4.34 8.63 -12.64
C GLU A 108 3.93 9.61 -11.54
N GLU A 109 2.87 10.39 -11.74
CA GLU A 109 2.37 11.32 -10.71
C GLU A 109 1.85 10.55 -9.49
N LEU A 110 1.06 9.51 -9.71
CA LEU A 110 0.60 8.63 -8.62
C LEU A 110 1.76 7.97 -7.88
N ARG A 111 2.76 7.49 -8.64
CA ARG A 111 3.97 6.91 -8.05
C ARG A 111 4.70 7.92 -7.16
N GLN A 112 4.86 9.15 -7.63
CA GLN A 112 5.54 10.20 -6.86
C GLN A 112 4.77 10.61 -5.60
N LEU A 113 3.43 10.60 -5.62
CA LEU A 113 2.61 10.80 -4.42
C LEU A 113 2.90 9.72 -3.36
N VAL A 114 2.91 8.46 -3.77
CA VAL A 114 3.21 7.35 -2.85
C VAL A 114 4.65 7.44 -2.32
N LEU A 115 5.62 7.71 -3.18
CA LEU A 115 7.03 7.87 -2.78
C LEU A 115 7.22 9.04 -1.81
N LYS A 116 6.51 10.15 -2.00
CA LYS A 116 6.48 11.28 -1.08
C LYS A 116 6.00 10.84 0.32
N ASN A 117 4.91 10.07 0.38
CA ASN A 117 4.36 9.58 1.65
C ASN A 117 5.30 8.58 2.33
N ILE A 118 5.99 7.73 1.57
CA ILE A 118 7.05 6.86 2.10
C ILE A 118 8.22 7.69 2.62
N SER A 119 8.62 8.76 1.93
CA SER A 119 9.71 9.64 2.36
C SER A 119 9.42 10.33 3.70
N VAL A 120 8.15 10.64 3.98
CA VAL A 120 7.74 11.18 5.29
C VAL A 120 7.91 10.14 6.40
N ALA A 121 7.68 8.86 6.10
CA ALA A 121 7.86 7.77 7.04
C ALA A 121 9.34 7.40 7.25
N ASP A 122 10.09 7.25 6.15
CA ASP A 122 11.52 6.98 6.17
C ASP A 122 12.17 7.33 4.81
N ARG A 123 13.10 8.29 4.84
CA ARG A 123 13.79 8.79 3.65
C ARG A 123 14.71 7.75 3.01
N HIS A 124 15.42 6.96 3.82
CA HIS A 124 16.34 5.94 3.31
C HIS A 124 15.58 4.83 2.59
N ILE A 125 14.46 4.39 3.16
CA ILE A 125 13.58 3.40 2.51
C ILE A 125 13.09 3.94 1.16
N ARG A 126 12.69 5.22 1.09
CA ARG A 126 12.27 5.82 -0.18
C ARG A 126 13.39 5.83 -1.23
N GLU A 127 14.61 6.15 -0.83
CA GLU A 127 15.77 6.17 -1.72
C GLU A 127 16.09 4.75 -2.23
N GLU A 128 16.06 3.76 -1.34
CA GLU A 128 16.30 2.36 -1.67
C GLU A 128 15.21 1.79 -2.59
N ILE A 129 13.93 2.08 -2.33
CA ILE A 129 12.82 1.68 -3.22
C ILE A 129 13.08 2.16 -4.65
N GLY A 130 13.56 3.40 -4.83
CA GLY A 130 13.84 3.97 -6.14
C GLY A 130 14.77 3.13 -7.02
N THR A 131 15.66 2.33 -6.41
CA THR A 131 16.59 1.46 -7.14
C THR A 131 15.94 0.19 -7.70
N TYR A 132 14.77 -0.20 -7.17
CA TYR A 132 14.05 -1.41 -7.56
C TYR A 132 12.79 -1.14 -8.39
N LEU A 133 12.42 0.14 -8.60
CA LEU A 133 11.21 0.47 -9.33
C LEU A 133 11.39 0.26 -10.84
N HIS A 134 10.52 -0.57 -11.38
CA HIS A 134 10.36 -0.80 -12.81
C HIS A 134 8.92 -0.50 -13.23
N LYS A 135 8.65 -0.47 -14.53
CA LYS A 135 7.29 -0.45 -15.04
C LYS A 135 6.74 -1.88 -15.05
N ASN A 136 5.81 -2.16 -14.17
CA ASN A 136 5.15 -3.46 -14.09
C ASN A 136 3.71 -3.33 -14.58
N LEU A 137 3.19 -4.37 -15.22
CA LEU A 137 1.75 -4.54 -15.38
C LEU A 137 1.18 -4.99 -14.03
N VAL A 138 0.35 -4.16 -13.43
CA VAL A 138 -0.33 -4.47 -12.16
C VAL A 138 -1.80 -4.71 -12.44
N ILE A 139 -2.28 -5.89 -12.06
CA ILE A 139 -3.70 -6.27 -12.13
C ILE A 139 -4.21 -6.41 -10.70
N VAL A 140 -5.20 -5.60 -10.34
CA VAL A 140 -5.82 -5.62 -9.02
C VAL A 140 -7.16 -6.34 -9.11
N LEU A 141 -7.29 -7.46 -8.41
CA LEU A 141 -8.49 -8.28 -8.39
C LEU A 141 -9.16 -8.21 -7.02
N ASN A 142 -10.48 -8.13 -7.01
CA ASN A 142 -11.29 -8.25 -5.80
C ASN A 142 -11.86 -9.66 -5.71
N GLY A 143 -11.32 -10.49 -4.82
CA GLY A 143 -11.72 -11.89 -4.67
C GLY A 143 -13.20 -12.14 -4.37
N MET A 144 -13.92 -11.13 -3.86
CA MET A 144 -15.38 -11.25 -3.63
C MET A 144 -16.23 -10.93 -4.87
N ARG A 145 -15.65 -10.27 -5.88
CA ARG A 145 -16.37 -9.81 -7.08
C ARG A 145 -15.88 -10.49 -8.35
N ASP A 146 -14.55 -10.65 -8.46
CA ASP A 146 -13.91 -10.97 -9.73
C ASP A 146 -13.60 -12.49 -9.85
N PHE A 147 -13.70 -13.22 -8.75
CA PHE A 147 -13.58 -14.67 -8.74
C PHE A 147 -14.94 -15.37 -8.88
N ASN A 148 -15.55 -15.24 -10.03
CA ASN A 148 -16.40 -16.31 -10.51
C ASN A 148 -15.47 -17.36 -11.14
N LEU A 149 -15.22 -18.42 -10.38
CA LEU A 149 -14.31 -19.53 -10.73
C LEU A 149 -14.58 -20.20 -12.09
N ASN A 150 -15.61 -19.79 -12.82
CA ASN A 150 -16.09 -20.52 -13.97
C ASN A 150 -15.89 -19.88 -15.34
N SER A 151 -15.38 -18.66 -15.51
CA SER A 151 -15.38 -18.20 -16.88
C SER A 151 -14.50 -17.07 -17.37
N GLN A 152 -13.87 -16.24 -16.55
CA GLN A 152 -13.26 -15.03 -17.12
C GLN A 152 -11.74 -14.83 -16.94
N VAL A 153 -11.10 -15.52 -16.03
CA VAL A 153 -9.64 -15.39 -15.82
C VAL A 153 -8.83 -16.24 -16.80
N LEU A 154 -9.44 -17.19 -17.49
CA LEU A 154 -8.79 -18.04 -18.51
C LEU A 154 -9.02 -17.56 -19.95
N ALA A 155 -9.70 -16.43 -20.15
CA ALA A 155 -10.06 -15.95 -21.49
C ALA A 155 -9.33 -14.65 -21.91
N THR A 156 -8.36 -14.22 -21.13
CA THR A 156 -7.40 -13.15 -21.46
C THR A 156 -5.98 -13.66 -21.30
#